data_5e309a28b7231b73a3c959dc8d4283f1
#
_entry.id   5e309a28b7231b73a3c959dc8d4283f1
#
_cell.length_a   1.000
_cell.length_b   1.000
_cell.length_c   1.000
_cell.angle_alpha   90.00
_cell.angle_beta   90.00
_cell.angle_gamma   90.00
#
_symmetry.space_group_name_H-M   'P 1'
#
loop_
_entity.id
_entity.type
_entity.pdbx_description
1 polymer ?
#
loop_
_entity_poly.entity_id
_entity_poly.type
_entity_poly.pdbx_seq_one_letter_code
_entity_poly.pdbx_strand_id
1 'polypeptide(L)'
;MSASYLAYVEERPAAPDIAGLTRLADALGTTAARLRGGGADLPPGEGQAAYHPELHELSPDECRDRLGTHGVGRIAVSTPDGLTVVPVNYEMVDGAIAFRTAPHAVPAAAVGTDAAFEVDHVDEAMSQGWSVLVHGPARAVTDIDGMRRLAQRAHSKPWAGGERPLWVLIEPKRLTGRRIHTG
;
A
#
# COMPACT_ATOMS: atom_id res chain seq x y z
N MET A 1 24.29 -5.02 19.97
CA MET A 1 24.06 -6.46 19.72
C MET A 1 25.14 -6.96 18.75
N SER A 2 25.68 -8.20 18.90
CA SER A 2 26.71 -8.69 17.96
C SER A 2 26.08 -9.28 16.69
N ALA A 3 26.76 -9.13 15.54
CA ALA A 3 26.31 -9.71 14.27
C ALA A 3 26.13 -11.24 14.34
N SER A 4 27.00 -11.92 15.13
CA SER A 4 26.89 -13.36 15.34
C SER A 4 25.64 -13.79 16.13
N TYR A 5 25.13 -12.94 17.02
CA TYR A 5 23.87 -13.22 17.72
C TYR A 5 22.64 -13.03 16.79
N LEU A 6 22.67 -12.04 15.90
CA LEU A 6 21.62 -11.85 14.89
C LEU A 6 21.55 -13.05 13.95
N ALA A 7 22.68 -13.47 13.38
CA ALA A 7 22.74 -14.66 12.52
C ALA A 7 22.23 -15.93 13.24
N TYR A 8 22.57 -16.10 14.51
CA TYR A 8 22.07 -17.21 15.33
C TYR A 8 20.53 -17.19 15.50
N VAL A 9 19.92 -16.00 15.64
CA VAL A 9 18.45 -15.86 15.75
C VAL A 9 17.78 -16.09 14.42
N GLU A 10 18.37 -15.62 13.32
CA GLU A 10 17.83 -15.77 11.95
C GLU A 10 17.86 -17.22 11.45
N GLU A 11 18.86 -17.99 11.85
CA GLU A 11 19.02 -19.40 11.43
C GLU A 11 18.15 -20.39 12.23
N ARG A 12 17.50 -19.95 13.30
CA ARG A 12 16.70 -20.84 14.15
C ARG A 12 15.21 -20.65 13.97
N PRO A 13 14.44 -21.76 13.79
CA PRO A 13 12.98 -21.70 13.69
C PRO A 13 12.28 -21.40 15.03
N ALA A 14 13.01 -21.25 16.14
CA ALA A 14 12.46 -20.93 17.46
C ALA A 14 12.49 -19.44 17.72
N ALA A 15 11.36 -18.88 18.18
CA ALA A 15 11.30 -17.49 18.59
C ALA A 15 12.32 -17.19 19.71
N PRO A 16 12.99 -16.01 19.66
CA PRO A 16 13.87 -15.57 20.73
C PRO A 16 13.14 -15.55 22.07
N ASP A 17 13.85 -15.77 23.16
CA ASP A 17 13.31 -15.58 24.52
C ASP A 17 13.00 -14.09 24.78
N ILE A 18 12.28 -13.80 25.86
CA ILE A 18 11.89 -12.45 26.23
C ILE A 18 13.09 -11.51 26.34
N ALA A 19 14.20 -11.98 26.91
CA ALA A 19 15.40 -11.18 27.06
C ALA A 19 16.08 -10.88 25.72
N GLY A 20 16.06 -11.82 24.79
CA GLY A 20 16.51 -11.65 23.41
C GLY A 20 15.64 -10.66 22.63
N LEU A 21 14.32 -10.80 22.75
CA LEU A 21 13.37 -9.87 22.14
C LEU A 21 13.50 -8.44 22.69
N THR A 22 13.70 -8.27 23.98
CA THR A 22 13.91 -6.95 24.58
C THR A 22 15.19 -6.30 24.04
N ARG A 23 16.30 -7.06 23.99
CA ARG A 23 17.56 -6.53 23.41
C ARG A 23 17.46 -6.21 21.92
N LEU A 24 16.69 -7.01 21.17
CA LEU A 24 16.38 -6.71 19.76
C LEU A 24 15.55 -5.43 19.64
N ALA A 25 14.51 -5.31 20.46
CA ALA A 25 13.64 -4.13 20.48
C ALA A 25 14.43 -2.85 20.82
N ASP A 26 15.27 -2.89 21.84
CA ASP A 26 16.12 -1.76 22.22
C ASP A 26 17.09 -1.36 21.09
N ALA A 27 17.69 -2.36 20.42
CA ALA A 27 18.61 -2.09 19.30
C ALA A 27 17.90 -1.54 18.05
N LEU A 28 16.61 -1.86 17.86
CA LEU A 28 15.78 -1.41 16.75
C LEU A 28 14.92 -0.17 17.11
N GLY A 29 15.06 0.38 18.33
CA GLY A 29 14.25 1.52 18.77
C GLY A 29 12.75 1.23 18.88
N THR A 30 12.37 -0.04 19.15
CA THR A 30 10.99 -0.50 19.23
C THR A 30 10.71 -1.24 20.55
N THR A 31 9.57 -1.88 20.69
CA THR A 31 9.20 -2.66 21.87
C THR A 31 9.11 -4.15 21.57
N ALA A 32 9.36 -5.00 22.58
CA ALA A 32 9.20 -6.45 22.44
C ALA A 32 7.74 -6.84 22.07
N ALA A 33 6.75 -6.07 22.49
CA ALA A 33 5.35 -6.25 22.08
C ALA A 33 5.14 -6.03 20.59
N ARG A 34 5.75 -5.00 20.00
CA ARG A 34 5.69 -4.73 18.56
C ARG A 34 6.38 -5.81 17.74
N LEU A 35 7.54 -6.29 18.17
CA LEU A 35 8.23 -7.40 17.49
C LEU A 35 7.41 -8.70 17.49
N ARG A 36 6.44 -8.83 18.40
CA ARG A 36 5.48 -9.96 18.45
C ARG A 36 4.18 -9.69 17.69
N GLY A 37 4.10 -8.60 16.93
CA GLY A 37 2.88 -8.19 16.25
C GLY A 37 1.89 -7.44 17.13
N GLY A 38 2.28 -7.05 18.36
CA GLY A 38 1.49 -6.19 19.22
C GLY A 38 1.38 -4.80 18.60
N GLY A 39 0.15 -4.32 18.40
CA GLY A 39 -0.12 -3.05 17.73
C GLY A 39 -0.37 -3.16 16.23
N ALA A 40 -0.51 -4.39 15.69
CA ALA A 40 -0.84 -4.60 14.28
C ALA A 40 -2.17 -3.94 13.85
N ASP A 41 -3.09 -3.72 14.81
CA ASP A 41 -4.36 -3.04 14.58
C ASP A 41 -4.30 -1.52 14.80
N LEU A 42 -3.14 -0.99 15.20
CA LEU A 42 -2.95 0.46 15.35
C LEU A 42 -2.54 1.09 14.02
N PRO A 43 -2.86 2.38 13.80
CA PRO A 43 -2.32 3.10 12.67
C PRO A 43 -0.79 3.01 12.62
N PRO A 44 -0.19 2.87 11.41
CA PRO A 44 1.25 2.76 11.28
C PRO A 44 1.95 4.05 11.69
N GLY A 45 3.13 3.91 12.29
CA GLY A 45 4.01 5.01 12.66
C GLY A 45 3.76 5.55 14.06
N GLU A 46 4.85 5.80 14.79
CA GLU A 46 4.79 6.45 16.12
C GLU A 46 4.69 7.97 16.05
N GLY A 47 4.70 8.55 14.83
CA GLY A 47 4.74 9.99 14.63
C GLY A 47 6.07 10.63 15.01
N GLN A 48 7.11 9.85 15.32
CA GLN A 48 8.44 10.35 15.60
C GLN A 48 9.27 10.38 14.32
N ALA A 49 9.85 11.55 14.04
CA ALA A 49 10.80 11.69 12.94
C ALA A 49 12.10 10.96 13.28
N ALA A 50 12.73 10.38 12.27
CA ALA A 50 14.11 9.90 12.39
C ALA A 50 15.08 11.08 12.63
N TYR A 51 16.33 10.76 12.96
CA TYR A 51 17.38 11.76 13.07
C TYR A 51 17.73 12.30 11.67
N HIS A 52 17.65 13.62 11.48
CA HIS A 52 17.83 14.27 10.17
C HIS A 52 16.99 13.68 9.02
N PRO A 53 15.64 13.70 9.11
CA PRO A 53 14.79 13.19 8.05
C PRO A 53 14.85 14.12 6.83
N GLU A 54 14.98 13.51 5.65
CA GLU A 54 14.93 14.22 4.39
C GLU A 54 13.71 13.78 3.57
N LEU A 55 12.92 14.74 3.09
CA LEU A 55 11.79 14.50 2.19
C LEU A 55 12.23 14.74 0.75
N HIS A 56 12.17 13.68 -0.06
CA HIS A 56 12.50 13.74 -1.47
C HIS A 56 11.27 13.50 -2.34
N GLU A 57 11.17 14.24 -3.43
CA GLU A 57 10.19 13.95 -4.47
C GLU A 57 10.67 12.76 -5.32
N LEU A 58 9.73 11.89 -5.68
CA LEU A 58 9.97 10.78 -6.59
C LEU A 58 9.73 11.22 -8.03
N SER A 59 10.59 10.79 -8.94
CA SER A 59 10.36 10.92 -10.38
C SER A 59 9.16 10.06 -10.83
N PRO A 60 8.58 10.31 -12.01
CA PRO A 60 7.49 9.48 -12.52
C PRO A 60 7.85 8.00 -12.68
N ASP A 61 9.10 7.69 -13.01
CA ASP A 61 9.56 6.30 -13.15
C ASP A 61 9.68 5.63 -11.79
N GLU A 62 10.26 6.29 -10.80
CA GLU A 62 10.28 5.81 -9.41
C GLU A 62 8.87 5.60 -8.86
N CYS A 63 7.91 6.47 -9.19
CA CYS A 63 6.51 6.28 -8.82
C CYS A 63 5.93 5.00 -9.44
N ARG A 64 6.21 4.72 -10.73
CA ARG A 64 5.76 3.48 -11.39
C ARG A 64 6.36 2.25 -10.77
N ASP A 65 7.65 2.28 -10.45
CA ASP A 65 8.35 1.18 -9.78
C ASP A 65 7.74 0.88 -8.40
N ARG A 66 7.33 1.92 -7.66
CA ARG A 66 6.68 1.77 -6.35
C ARG A 66 5.26 1.21 -6.43
N LEU A 67 4.52 1.53 -7.48
CA LEU A 67 3.21 0.93 -7.72
C LEU A 67 3.33 -0.58 -7.98
N GLY A 68 4.46 -1.05 -8.53
CA GLY A 68 4.68 -2.47 -8.82
C GLY A 68 3.66 -3.03 -9.81
N THR A 69 3.36 -4.31 -9.69
CA THR A 69 2.39 -5.00 -10.56
C THR A 69 1.00 -5.11 -9.94
N HIS A 70 0.90 -5.15 -8.62
CA HIS A 70 -0.34 -5.27 -7.85
C HIS A 70 -0.12 -4.92 -6.38
N GLY A 71 -1.20 -4.71 -5.64
CA GLY A 71 -1.14 -4.42 -4.22
C GLY A 71 -2.48 -4.00 -3.63
N VAL A 72 -2.40 -3.31 -2.50
CA VAL A 72 -3.53 -2.61 -1.88
C VAL A 72 -3.24 -1.11 -1.95
N GLY A 73 -4.18 -0.37 -2.49
CA GLY A 73 -4.13 1.09 -2.52
C GLY A 73 -5.43 1.68 -2.00
N ARG A 74 -5.48 2.98 -1.89
CA ARG A 74 -6.65 3.72 -1.42
C ARG A 74 -7.19 4.59 -2.55
N ILE A 75 -8.48 4.44 -2.85
CA ILE A 75 -9.16 5.31 -3.80
C ILE A 75 -9.95 6.38 -3.04
N ALA A 76 -9.78 7.63 -3.45
CA ALA A 76 -10.58 8.75 -2.97
C ALA A 76 -11.65 9.08 -4.00
N VAL A 77 -12.90 9.10 -3.57
CA VAL A 77 -14.08 9.38 -4.39
C VAL A 77 -14.99 10.39 -3.72
N SER A 78 -15.70 11.15 -4.54
CA SER A 78 -16.80 12.01 -4.06
C SER A 78 -18.08 11.19 -4.01
N THR A 79 -18.75 11.20 -2.87
CA THR A 79 -20.07 10.59 -2.65
C THR A 79 -21.08 11.64 -2.21
N PRO A 80 -22.39 11.36 -2.18
CA PRO A 80 -23.38 12.28 -1.63
C PRO A 80 -23.08 12.70 -0.18
N ASP A 81 -22.42 11.84 0.59
CA ASP A 81 -22.05 12.07 1.99
C ASP A 81 -20.69 12.79 2.13
N GLY A 82 -20.04 13.14 1.02
CA GLY A 82 -18.76 13.84 0.98
C GLY A 82 -17.62 12.99 0.42
N LEU A 83 -16.38 13.48 0.61
CA LEU A 83 -15.17 12.75 0.19
C LEU A 83 -14.98 11.49 1.03
N THR A 84 -14.80 10.38 0.36
CA THR A 84 -14.62 9.08 1.00
C THR A 84 -13.36 8.41 0.46
N VAL A 85 -12.57 7.82 1.36
CA VAL A 85 -11.36 7.07 1.02
C VAL A 85 -11.54 5.61 1.45
N VAL A 86 -11.33 4.68 0.52
CA VAL A 86 -11.48 3.25 0.79
C VAL A 86 -10.32 2.44 0.21
N PRO A 87 -9.86 1.39 0.89
CA PRO A 87 -8.86 0.48 0.35
C PRO A 87 -9.45 -0.41 -0.73
N VAL A 88 -8.66 -0.67 -1.77
CA VAL A 88 -8.99 -1.63 -2.83
C VAL A 88 -7.74 -2.42 -3.22
N ASN A 89 -7.93 -3.70 -3.56
CA ASN A 89 -6.89 -4.46 -4.23
C ASN A 89 -6.80 -4.00 -5.67
N TYR A 90 -5.61 -3.71 -6.15
CA TYR A 90 -5.37 -3.23 -7.50
C TYR A 90 -4.35 -4.08 -8.26
N GLU A 91 -4.40 -3.96 -9.57
CA GLU A 91 -3.45 -4.50 -10.54
C GLU A 91 -2.98 -3.38 -11.45
N MET A 92 -1.72 -3.39 -11.83
CA MET A 92 -1.21 -2.54 -12.91
C MET A 92 -1.36 -3.27 -14.24
N VAL A 93 -2.19 -2.74 -15.12
CA VAL A 93 -2.47 -3.33 -16.44
C VAL A 93 -2.29 -2.28 -17.52
N ASP A 94 -1.33 -2.52 -18.41
CA ASP A 94 -1.01 -1.64 -19.54
C ASP A 94 -0.81 -0.16 -19.11
N GLY A 95 -0.19 0.04 -17.92
CA GLY A 95 0.07 1.36 -17.35
C GLY A 95 -1.10 2.02 -16.63
N ALA A 96 -2.27 1.37 -16.58
CA ALA A 96 -3.44 1.81 -15.83
C ALA A 96 -3.58 1.03 -14.51
N ILE A 97 -4.23 1.64 -13.53
CA ILE A 97 -4.63 0.97 -12.28
C ILE A 97 -5.99 0.32 -12.52
N ALA A 98 -6.06 -1.00 -12.34
CA ALA A 98 -7.28 -1.77 -12.44
C ALA A 98 -7.70 -2.28 -11.06
N PHE A 99 -8.97 -2.16 -10.69
CA PHE A 99 -9.51 -2.77 -9.48
C PHE A 99 -10.94 -3.28 -9.69
N ARG A 100 -11.36 -4.18 -8.80
CA ARG A 100 -12.72 -4.75 -8.84
C ARG A 100 -13.57 -4.22 -7.70
N THR A 101 -14.83 -3.93 -8.01
CA THR A 101 -15.81 -3.47 -7.01
C THR A 101 -17.22 -4.00 -7.33
N ALA A 102 -18.14 -3.84 -6.39
CA ALA A 102 -19.57 -4.03 -6.67
C ALA A 102 -20.15 -2.73 -7.25
N PRO A 103 -21.17 -2.81 -8.14
CA PRO A 103 -21.73 -1.65 -8.82
C PRO A 103 -22.25 -0.52 -7.91
N HIS A 104 -22.69 -0.88 -6.69
CA HIS A 104 -23.23 0.08 -5.71
C HIS A 104 -22.29 0.33 -4.53
N ALA A 105 -21.05 -0.19 -4.57
CA ALA A 105 -20.06 0.07 -3.53
C ALA A 105 -19.39 1.42 -3.75
N VAL A 106 -18.88 2.01 -2.66
CA VAL A 106 -18.23 3.33 -2.67
C VAL A 106 -17.20 3.50 -3.80
N PRO A 107 -16.29 2.53 -4.09
CA PRO A 107 -15.32 2.71 -5.16
C PRO A 107 -15.93 2.84 -6.56
N ALA A 108 -17.17 2.39 -6.76
CA ALA A 108 -17.86 2.55 -8.05
C ALA A 108 -18.20 4.01 -8.38
N ALA A 109 -18.25 4.88 -7.37
CA ALA A 109 -18.45 6.32 -7.57
C ALA A 109 -17.32 7.01 -8.36
N ALA A 110 -16.17 6.35 -8.50
CA ALA A 110 -15.10 6.83 -9.35
C ALA A 110 -15.44 6.84 -10.84
N VAL A 111 -16.33 5.95 -11.28
CA VAL A 111 -16.62 5.77 -12.71
C VAL A 111 -17.19 7.04 -13.32
N GLY A 112 -16.55 7.50 -14.40
CA GLY A 112 -16.95 8.72 -15.11
C GLY A 112 -16.42 10.02 -14.48
N THR A 113 -15.54 9.93 -13.48
CA THR A 113 -14.92 11.08 -12.81
C THR A 113 -13.41 11.03 -12.87
N ASP A 114 -12.74 12.13 -12.54
CA ASP A 114 -11.33 12.10 -12.17
C ASP A 114 -11.21 11.57 -10.74
N ALA A 115 -10.40 10.52 -10.57
CA ALA A 115 -10.15 9.89 -9.28
C ALA A 115 -8.73 10.17 -8.79
N ALA A 116 -8.56 10.14 -7.47
CA ALA A 116 -7.26 10.09 -6.83
C ALA A 116 -7.06 8.70 -6.24
N PHE A 117 -5.90 8.10 -6.50
CA PHE A 117 -5.53 6.78 -6.01
C PHE A 117 -4.15 6.86 -5.37
N GLU A 118 -4.02 6.30 -4.19
CA GLU A 118 -2.81 6.39 -3.39
C GLU A 118 -2.30 5.00 -2.99
N VAL A 119 -0.98 4.85 -2.99
CA VAL A 119 -0.27 3.69 -2.43
C VAL A 119 0.86 4.22 -1.57
N ASP A 120 1.00 3.66 -0.39
CA ASP A 120 2.09 4.01 0.53
C ASP A 120 2.78 2.77 1.11
N HIS A 121 3.93 3.02 1.67
CA HIS A 121 4.64 2.09 2.54
C HIS A 121 5.26 2.86 3.69
N VAL A 122 5.03 2.38 4.91
CA VAL A 122 5.61 2.94 6.13
C VAL A 122 6.48 1.89 6.79
N ASP A 123 7.75 2.20 6.96
CA ASP A 123 8.70 1.44 7.77
C ASP A 123 8.86 2.15 9.12
N GLU A 124 8.11 1.66 10.10
CA GLU A 124 8.12 2.25 11.44
C GLU A 124 9.45 2.09 12.17
N ALA A 125 10.14 0.96 11.93
CA ALA A 125 11.41 0.67 12.61
C ALA A 125 12.50 1.62 12.17
N MET A 126 12.47 2.05 10.91
CA MET A 126 13.45 2.96 10.34
C MET A 126 12.96 4.41 10.29
N SER A 127 11.71 4.69 10.69
CA SER A 127 11.04 6.00 10.54
C SER A 127 11.15 6.53 9.11
N GLN A 128 10.97 5.64 8.14
CA GLN A 128 11.06 5.90 6.71
C GLN A 128 9.77 5.51 6.01
N GLY A 129 9.59 5.98 4.81
CA GLY A 129 8.44 5.59 4.03
C GLY A 129 8.38 6.32 2.70
N TRP A 130 7.41 5.92 1.91
CA TRP A 130 7.10 6.57 0.66
C TRP A 130 5.60 6.54 0.39
N SER A 131 5.13 7.47 -0.41
CA SER A 131 3.78 7.46 -0.95
C SER A 131 3.80 7.83 -2.43
N VAL A 132 2.87 7.27 -3.18
CA VAL A 132 2.61 7.60 -4.59
C VAL A 132 1.14 7.94 -4.74
N LEU A 133 0.89 9.10 -5.33
CA LEU A 133 -0.45 9.59 -5.63
C LEU A 133 -0.64 9.64 -7.15
N VAL A 134 -1.69 9.00 -7.61
CA VAL A 134 -2.11 8.94 -9.01
C VAL A 134 -3.39 9.74 -9.19
N HIS A 135 -3.43 10.62 -10.17
CA HIS A 135 -4.64 11.30 -10.60
C HIS A 135 -4.96 10.95 -12.04
N GLY A 136 -6.22 10.70 -12.32
CA GLY A 136 -6.68 10.47 -13.68
C GLY A 136 -8.14 10.05 -13.77
N PRO A 137 -8.68 10.04 -15.00
CA PRO A 137 -10.05 9.63 -15.25
C PRO A 137 -10.23 8.14 -14.93
N ALA A 138 -11.34 7.84 -14.27
CA ALA A 138 -11.74 6.48 -13.96
C ALA A 138 -12.92 6.06 -14.87
N ARG A 139 -12.83 4.86 -15.43
CA ARG A 139 -13.87 4.30 -16.29
C ARG A 139 -14.18 2.85 -15.95
N ALA A 140 -15.43 2.46 -16.17
CA ALA A 140 -15.81 1.05 -16.13
C ALA A 140 -15.30 0.32 -17.38
N VAL A 141 -14.92 -0.96 -17.21
CA VAL A 141 -14.68 -1.87 -18.31
C VAL A 141 -15.96 -2.66 -18.56
N THR A 142 -16.58 -2.41 -19.72
CA THR A 142 -17.89 -2.99 -20.08
C THR A 142 -17.78 -4.04 -21.19
N ASP A 143 -16.66 -4.07 -21.91
CA ASP A 143 -16.44 -5.06 -22.95
C ASP A 143 -15.97 -6.42 -22.35
N ILE A 144 -16.50 -7.50 -22.89
CA ILE A 144 -16.27 -8.86 -22.39
C ILE A 144 -14.80 -9.25 -22.51
N ASP A 145 -14.13 -8.86 -23.58
CA ASP A 145 -12.73 -9.21 -23.82
C ASP A 145 -11.79 -8.46 -22.87
N GLY A 146 -12.09 -7.18 -22.60
CA GLY A 146 -11.40 -6.38 -21.58
C GLY A 146 -11.55 -6.99 -20.20
N MET A 147 -12.76 -7.34 -19.79
CA MET A 147 -13.00 -8.00 -18.51
C MET A 147 -12.28 -9.33 -18.39
N ARG A 148 -12.26 -10.13 -19.47
CA ARG A 148 -11.55 -11.41 -19.50
C ARG A 148 -10.04 -11.22 -19.38
N ARG A 149 -9.45 -10.28 -20.12
CA ARG A 149 -8.02 -9.95 -20.02
C ARG A 149 -7.63 -9.51 -18.60
N LEU A 150 -8.43 -8.65 -17.97
CA LEU A 150 -8.20 -8.22 -16.59
C LEU A 150 -8.29 -9.39 -15.61
N ALA A 151 -9.31 -10.24 -15.75
CA ALA A 151 -9.49 -11.41 -14.88
C ALA A 151 -8.35 -12.43 -15.01
N GLN A 152 -7.76 -12.58 -16.20
CA GLN A 152 -6.61 -13.47 -16.41
C GLN A 152 -5.31 -12.94 -15.81
N ARG A 153 -5.16 -11.61 -15.70
CA ARG A 153 -3.96 -10.95 -15.15
C ARG A 153 -4.06 -10.70 -13.63
N ALA A 154 -5.25 -10.82 -13.06
CA ALA A 154 -5.46 -10.54 -11.66
C ALA A 154 -4.67 -11.50 -10.76
N HIS A 155 -3.77 -10.96 -9.94
CA HIS A 155 -2.95 -11.71 -8.98
C HIS A 155 -3.70 -12.02 -7.68
N SER A 156 -4.67 -11.18 -7.34
CA SER A 156 -5.39 -11.31 -6.08
C SER A 156 -6.91 -11.25 -6.27
N LYS A 157 -7.62 -11.96 -5.40
CA LYS A 157 -9.06 -11.74 -5.23
C LYS A 157 -9.28 -10.60 -4.23
N PRO A 158 -10.34 -9.78 -4.40
CA PRO A 158 -10.68 -8.76 -3.41
C PRO A 158 -10.85 -9.37 -2.01
N TRP A 159 -10.15 -8.82 -1.01
CA TRP A 159 -10.20 -9.35 0.36
C TRP A 159 -11.58 -9.23 0.99
N ALA A 160 -12.33 -8.20 0.62
CA ALA A 160 -13.63 -7.93 1.20
C ALA A 160 -14.75 -8.91 0.78
N GLY A 161 -14.44 -10.01 0.11
CA GLY A 161 -15.40 -11.04 -0.28
C GLY A 161 -16.58 -10.55 -1.14
N GLY A 162 -17.52 -11.42 -1.45
CA GLY A 162 -18.69 -11.12 -2.25
C GLY A 162 -18.44 -10.98 -3.76
N GLU A 163 -19.53 -10.84 -4.53
CA GLU A 163 -19.43 -10.63 -5.97
C GLU A 163 -19.01 -9.18 -6.29
N ARG A 164 -17.94 -9.05 -7.06
CA ARG A 164 -17.38 -7.77 -7.51
C ARG A 164 -17.17 -7.79 -9.02
N PRO A 165 -18.26 -7.76 -9.79
CA PRO A 165 -18.19 -7.92 -11.24
C PRO A 165 -17.68 -6.68 -11.97
N LEU A 166 -17.74 -5.49 -11.34
CA LEU A 166 -17.37 -4.24 -11.98
C LEU A 166 -15.85 -4.04 -11.94
N TRP A 167 -15.21 -4.05 -13.10
CA TRP A 167 -13.85 -3.61 -13.28
C TRP A 167 -13.81 -2.10 -13.52
N VAL A 168 -12.96 -1.41 -12.80
CA VAL A 168 -12.68 0.02 -12.96
C VAL A 168 -11.23 0.20 -13.31
N LEU A 169 -10.95 1.02 -14.33
CA LEU A 169 -9.61 1.44 -14.72
C LEU A 169 -9.43 2.92 -14.40
N ILE A 170 -8.30 3.27 -13.80
CA ILE A 170 -7.83 4.65 -13.66
C ILE A 170 -6.64 4.81 -14.60
N GLU A 171 -6.74 5.76 -15.54
CA GLU A 171 -5.66 6.09 -16.47
C GLU A 171 -4.80 7.20 -15.87
N PRO A 172 -3.53 6.95 -15.48
CA PRO A 172 -2.70 7.95 -14.84
C PRO A 172 -2.43 9.14 -15.77
N LYS A 173 -2.90 10.33 -15.41
CA LYS A 173 -2.56 11.61 -16.08
C LYS A 173 -1.46 12.34 -15.34
N ARG A 174 -1.42 12.18 -14.01
CA ARG A 174 -0.39 12.74 -13.15
C ARG A 174 -0.01 11.74 -12.09
N LEU A 175 1.29 11.52 -11.95
CA LEU A 175 1.90 10.78 -10.84
C LEU A 175 2.76 11.74 -10.03
N THR A 176 2.60 11.71 -8.72
CA THR A 176 3.47 12.39 -7.77
C THR A 176 3.81 11.42 -6.66
N GLY A 177 5.03 11.47 -6.17
CA GLY A 177 5.45 10.61 -5.08
C GLY A 177 6.45 11.33 -4.18
N ARG A 178 6.57 10.83 -2.98
CA ARG A 178 7.49 11.33 -1.97
C ARG A 178 8.07 10.16 -1.20
N ARG A 179 9.30 10.33 -0.74
CA ARG A 179 9.93 9.41 0.20
C ARG A 179 10.59 10.18 1.33
N ILE A 180 10.56 9.60 2.52
CA ILE A 180 11.33 10.04 3.67
C ILE A 180 12.40 9.01 3.92
N HIS A 181 13.64 9.44 4.08
CA HIS A 181 14.74 8.61 4.56
C HIS A 181 15.66 9.41 5.46
N THR A 182 16.49 8.72 6.21
CA THR A 182 17.56 9.30 7.01
C THR A 182 18.80 9.44 6.16
N GLY A 183 19.44 10.61 6.22
CA GLY A 183 20.75 10.86 5.61
C GLY A 183 21.87 10.04 6.26
#